data_a0eec62c76c3e0e5890c34918115bcca
#
_entry.id   a0eec62c76c3e0e5890c34918115bcca
#
_cell.length_a   1.000
_cell.length_b   1.000
_cell.length_c   1.000
_cell.angle_alpha   90.00
_cell.angle_beta   90.00
_cell.angle_gamma   90.00
#
_symmetry.space_group_name_H-M   'P 1'
#
loop_
_entity.id
_entity.type
_entity.pdbx_description
1 polymer ?
#
loop_
_entity_poly.entity_id
_entity_poly.type
_entity_poly.pdbx_seq_one_letter_code
_entity_poly.pdbx_strand_id
1 'polypeptide(L)'
;MNILIVSDSSSNVFTMEGCSYATVHMKINAGDREFIDTPELDLQDMVETLKNHKGKSGSSCPNVQDWLDTFGDAEAIFVLTISKNLSGSYNSACQAAELYQETHPDGKIFVFDTLTAGPQQIMLAEKLKELINEGLDFDTIREKALEYHKHTHILFCLESLTNLARNGRVNPAVAKIAGVLGMRVVGDAKGGFITPVHKPRGHKKAMQTLVSMMEERGLYDGALIRIAHCFGQQQAEDLKAAVLEKFPGCRFIIESTTALCSFYAEAGGLMIGIEGGFNKENYPDE
;
A
#
# COMPACT_ATOMS: atom_id res chain seq x y z
N MET A 1 12.99 -17.81 18.26
CA MET A 1 13.52 -16.60 17.60
C MET A 1 12.43 -15.56 17.64
N ASN A 2 12.70 -14.39 18.18
CA ASN A 2 11.75 -13.28 18.18
C ASN A 2 11.85 -12.54 16.83
N ILE A 3 10.80 -12.64 16.02
CA ILE A 3 10.77 -12.02 14.68
C ILE A 3 9.93 -10.75 14.74
N LEU A 4 10.53 -9.64 14.35
CA LEU A 4 9.88 -8.34 14.21
C LEU A 4 9.47 -8.12 12.75
N ILE A 5 8.23 -7.72 12.51
CA ILE A 5 7.78 -7.19 11.22
C ILE A 5 7.82 -5.66 11.32
N VAL A 6 8.51 -5.01 10.41
CA VAL A 6 8.56 -3.53 10.32
C VAL A 6 8.01 -3.11 8.97
N SER A 7 7.08 -2.17 8.96
CA SER A 7 6.54 -1.60 7.72
C SER A 7 6.65 -0.09 7.73
N ASP A 8 6.81 0.54 6.57
CA ASP A 8 6.53 1.98 6.50
C ASP A 8 5.00 2.23 6.55
N SER A 9 4.61 3.44 6.90
CA SER A 9 3.19 3.78 7.12
C SER A 9 2.33 3.77 5.85
N SER A 10 2.94 3.54 4.68
CA SER A 10 2.17 3.30 3.45
C SER A 10 1.30 2.04 3.52
N SER A 11 1.55 1.14 4.48
CA SER A 11 0.70 -0.03 4.74
C SER A 11 -0.71 0.30 5.27
N ASN A 12 -0.93 1.53 5.76
CA ASN A 12 -2.13 1.99 6.46
C ASN A 12 -2.40 1.31 7.83
N VAL A 13 -1.43 0.59 8.39
CA VAL A 13 -1.56 -0.09 9.68
C VAL A 13 -0.39 0.25 10.57
N PHE A 14 -0.66 0.61 11.82
CA PHE A 14 0.36 1.01 12.80
C PHE A 14 0.66 -0.08 13.82
N THR A 15 -0.28 -0.98 14.06
CA THR A 15 -0.15 -2.09 15.00
C THR A 15 -0.78 -3.35 14.43
N MET A 16 -0.27 -4.52 14.83
CA MET A 16 -0.80 -5.81 14.41
C MET A 16 -0.83 -6.76 15.62
N GLU A 17 -2.02 -7.21 15.98
CA GLU A 17 -2.16 -8.17 17.08
C GLU A 17 -1.58 -9.55 16.73
N GLY A 18 -1.02 -10.24 17.73
CA GLY A 18 -0.53 -11.60 17.59
C GLY A 18 0.87 -11.76 16.98
N CYS A 19 1.60 -10.66 16.79
CA CYS A 19 3.02 -10.66 16.40
C CYS A 19 3.73 -9.39 16.90
N SER A 20 5.06 -9.37 16.85
CA SER A 20 5.84 -8.15 17.02
C SER A 20 5.78 -7.35 15.71
N TYR A 21 5.16 -6.17 15.74
CA TYR A 21 5.00 -5.30 14.58
C TYR A 21 5.30 -3.85 14.95
N ALA A 22 6.01 -3.15 14.06
CA ALA A 22 6.31 -1.74 14.23
C ALA A 22 6.17 -0.99 12.89
N THR A 23 5.92 0.30 12.96
CA THR A 23 5.75 1.16 11.77
C THR A 23 6.74 2.31 11.78
N VAL A 24 7.40 2.54 10.64
CA VAL A 24 8.22 3.71 10.38
C VAL A 24 7.41 4.74 9.59
N HIS A 25 7.38 5.98 10.08
CA HIS A 25 6.40 6.97 9.63
C HIS A 25 6.87 7.76 8.41
N MET A 26 6.03 7.82 7.40
CA MET A 26 6.11 8.76 6.30
C MET A 26 5.68 10.16 6.75
N LYS A 27 6.05 11.20 6.02
CA LYS A 27 5.66 12.57 6.31
C LYS A 27 5.03 13.22 5.08
N ILE A 28 4.04 14.06 5.31
CA ILE A 28 3.39 14.87 4.29
C ILE A 28 3.64 16.34 4.59
N ASN A 29 4.05 17.10 3.58
CA ASN A 29 4.40 18.50 3.69
C ASN A 29 3.46 19.39 2.87
N ALA A 30 2.93 20.44 3.48
CA ALA A 30 2.10 21.47 2.86
C ALA A 30 2.61 22.87 3.26
N GLY A 31 3.51 23.44 2.45
CA GLY A 31 4.23 24.67 2.83
C GLY A 31 5.09 24.45 4.07
N ASP A 32 4.84 25.24 5.12
CA ASP A 32 5.57 25.17 6.39
C ASP A 32 4.96 24.14 7.39
N ARG A 33 3.86 23.47 7.03
CA ARG A 33 3.24 22.42 7.85
C ARG A 33 3.77 21.06 7.45
N GLU A 34 4.19 20.28 8.45
CA GLU A 34 4.52 18.87 8.33
C GLU A 34 3.49 18.04 9.10
N PHE A 35 3.02 16.98 8.47
CA PHE A 35 2.13 15.97 9.04
C PHE A 35 2.87 14.63 9.05
N ILE A 36 3.08 14.08 10.24
CA ILE A 36 3.69 12.76 10.41
C ILE A 36 2.56 11.73 10.39
N ASP A 37 2.71 10.69 9.56
CA ASP A 37 1.70 9.62 9.38
C ASP A 37 1.68 8.68 10.60
N THR A 38 1.06 9.13 11.69
CA THR A 38 0.90 8.40 12.96
C THR A 38 -0.57 8.17 13.28
N PRO A 39 -0.88 7.25 14.24
CA PRO A 39 -2.27 7.01 14.66
C PRO A 39 -2.98 8.24 15.23
N GLU A 40 -2.22 9.17 15.82
CA GLU A 40 -2.74 10.38 16.47
C GLU A 40 -3.03 11.52 15.49
N LEU A 41 -2.63 11.36 14.21
CA LEU A 41 -2.82 12.41 13.23
C LEU A 41 -4.31 12.66 12.96
N ASP A 42 -4.72 13.92 13.06
CA ASP A 42 -6.00 14.37 12.55
C ASP A 42 -5.98 14.39 11.01
N LEU A 43 -6.45 13.28 10.42
CA LEU A 43 -6.48 13.10 8.98
C LEU A 43 -7.38 14.12 8.28
N GLN A 44 -8.46 14.56 8.95
CA GLN A 44 -9.38 15.54 8.38
C GLN A 44 -8.72 16.91 8.30
N ASP A 45 -8.03 17.36 9.37
CA ASP A 45 -7.26 18.63 9.36
C ASP A 45 -6.18 18.60 8.26
N MET A 46 -5.47 17.48 8.11
CA MET A 46 -4.47 17.33 7.04
C MET A 46 -5.12 17.51 5.66
N VAL A 47 -6.20 16.78 5.37
CA VAL A 47 -6.85 16.82 4.05
C VAL A 47 -7.46 18.20 3.78
N GLU A 48 -8.07 18.86 4.76
CA GLU A 48 -8.59 20.22 4.63
C GLU A 48 -7.46 21.24 4.41
N THR A 49 -6.35 21.09 5.12
CA THR A 49 -5.15 21.92 4.92
C THR A 49 -4.62 21.78 3.50
N LEU A 50 -4.43 20.55 3.02
CA LEU A 50 -3.94 20.26 1.67
C LEU A 50 -4.89 20.80 0.58
N LYS A 51 -6.20 20.69 0.77
CA LYS A 51 -7.22 21.20 -0.15
C LYS A 51 -7.14 22.73 -0.28
N ASN A 52 -6.86 23.43 0.81
CA ASN A 52 -6.79 24.89 0.86
C ASN A 52 -5.39 25.43 0.51
N HIS A 53 -4.36 24.59 0.53
CA HIS A 53 -2.99 24.96 0.26
C HIS A 53 -2.77 25.18 -1.25
N LYS A 54 -2.36 26.40 -1.65
CA LYS A 54 -2.09 26.75 -3.05
C LYS A 54 -0.65 26.51 -3.49
N GLY A 55 0.24 26.22 -2.54
CA GLY A 55 1.66 26.00 -2.77
C GLY A 55 1.99 24.57 -3.17
N LYS A 56 3.29 24.24 -3.09
CA LYS A 56 3.75 22.87 -3.28
C LYS A 56 3.43 22.04 -2.05
N SER A 57 2.93 20.84 -2.26
CA SER A 57 2.78 19.80 -1.26
C SER A 57 3.47 18.53 -1.74
N GLY A 58 3.94 17.72 -0.81
CA GLY A 58 4.67 16.50 -1.14
C GLY A 58 4.76 15.55 0.04
N SER A 59 5.48 14.46 -0.13
CA SER A 59 5.79 13.53 0.95
C SER A 59 7.28 13.26 1.00
N SER A 60 7.77 12.88 2.18
CA SER A 60 9.14 12.39 2.40
C SER A 60 9.10 11.00 3.03
N CYS A 61 10.03 10.14 2.61
CA CYS A 61 10.22 8.82 3.20
C CYS A 61 10.99 8.93 4.52
N PRO A 62 10.94 7.88 5.36
CA PRO A 62 11.78 7.74 6.53
C PRO A 62 13.26 7.80 6.15
N ASN A 63 14.08 8.38 7.01
CA ASN A 63 15.53 8.34 6.87
C ASN A 63 16.10 7.03 7.44
N VAL A 64 17.39 6.81 7.28
CA VAL A 64 18.09 5.59 7.74
C VAL A 64 17.98 5.43 9.26
N GLN A 65 18.07 6.52 10.02
CA GLN A 65 18.02 6.47 11.48
C GLN A 65 16.62 6.10 11.98
N ASP A 66 15.53 6.58 11.33
CA ASP A 66 14.17 6.22 11.67
C ASP A 66 13.96 4.68 11.59
N TRP A 67 14.57 4.03 10.59
CA TRP A 67 14.56 2.57 10.46
C TRP A 67 15.37 1.88 11.54
N LEU A 68 16.63 2.33 11.79
CA LEU A 68 17.51 1.75 12.82
C LEU A 68 16.90 1.84 14.21
N ASP A 69 16.31 2.97 14.56
CA ASP A 69 15.64 3.16 15.85
C ASP A 69 14.46 2.19 16.03
N THR A 70 13.79 1.84 14.91
CA THR A 70 12.66 0.89 14.91
C THR A 70 13.13 -0.56 14.94
N PHE A 71 14.25 -0.90 14.32
CA PHE A 71 14.82 -2.26 14.36
C PHE A 71 15.25 -2.66 15.77
N GLY A 72 15.79 -1.70 16.54
CA GLY A 72 16.29 -1.93 17.89
C GLY A 72 17.25 -3.12 17.94
N ASP A 73 17.08 -3.99 18.94
CA ASP A 73 17.88 -5.19 19.16
C ASP A 73 17.14 -6.48 18.74
N ALA A 74 16.23 -6.43 17.76
CA ALA A 74 15.48 -7.60 17.33
C ALA A 74 16.42 -8.64 16.68
N GLU A 75 16.24 -9.93 16.98
CA GLU A 75 17.10 -11.00 16.44
C GLU A 75 16.85 -11.29 14.96
N ALA A 76 15.61 -11.08 14.50
CA ALA A 76 15.23 -11.30 13.12
C ALA A 76 14.16 -10.28 12.69
N ILE A 77 14.27 -9.74 11.49
CA ILE A 77 13.45 -8.62 11.02
C ILE A 77 13.00 -8.85 9.58
N PHE A 78 11.70 -8.76 9.34
CA PHE A 78 11.13 -8.60 8.02
C PHE A 78 10.69 -7.15 7.83
N VAL A 79 11.28 -6.47 6.86
CA VAL A 79 10.99 -5.07 6.54
C VAL A 79 10.17 -4.99 5.26
N LEU A 80 9.03 -4.29 5.32
CA LEU A 80 8.15 -4.08 4.18
C LEU A 80 8.13 -2.58 3.84
N THR A 81 8.44 -2.26 2.62
CA THR A 81 8.42 -0.87 2.15
C THR A 81 7.47 -0.71 0.98
N ILE A 82 6.91 0.49 0.83
CA ILE A 82 6.31 0.90 -0.43
C ILE A 82 7.27 0.63 -1.61
N SER A 83 6.71 0.43 -2.81
CA SER A 83 7.52 0.25 -4.01
C SER A 83 8.68 1.23 -4.10
N LYS A 84 9.90 0.72 -4.39
CA LYS A 84 11.10 1.52 -4.64
C LYS A 84 10.95 2.49 -5.81
N ASN A 85 10.02 2.19 -6.73
CA ASN A 85 9.72 3.04 -7.88
C ASN A 85 8.83 4.25 -7.52
N LEU A 86 8.26 4.28 -6.32
CA LEU A 86 7.40 5.35 -5.82
C LEU A 86 8.07 6.20 -4.74
N SER A 87 9.02 5.62 -3.98
CA SER A 87 9.60 6.26 -2.80
C SER A 87 11.04 5.83 -2.56
N GLY A 88 11.82 6.68 -1.89
CA GLY A 88 13.15 6.34 -1.37
C GLY A 88 13.15 5.43 -0.14
N SER A 89 11.97 5.06 0.38
CA SER A 89 11.80 4.24 1.59
C SER A 89 12.57 2.92 1.52
N TYR A 90 12.48 2.20 0.40
CA TYR A 90 13.22 0.96 0.19
C TYR A 90 14.74 1.17 0.30
N ASN A 91 15.27 2.20 -0.35
CA ASN A 91 16.71 2.46 -0.32
C ASN A 91 17.21 2.84 1.09
N SER A 92 16.44 3.65 1.83
CA SER A 92 16.79 3.99 3.21
C SER A 92 16.69 2.78 4.15
N ALA A 93 15.70 1.91 3.96
CA ALA A 93 15.56 0.66 4.71
C ALA A 93 16.70 -0.31 4.42
N CYS A 94 17.15 -0.45 3.17
CA CYS A 94 18.29 -1.29 2.81
C CYS A 94 19.60 -0.79 3.45
N GLN A 95 19.85 0.54 3.43
CA GLN A 95 21.01 1.11 4.11
C GLN A 95 20.96 0.89 5.62
N ALA A 96 19.79 1.03 6.23
CA ALA A 96 19.61 0.71 7.64
C ALA A 96 19.84 -0.78 7.94
N ALA A 97 19.39 -1.67 7.05
CA ALA A 97 19.63 -3.11 7.19
C ALA A 97 21.12 -3.47 7.12
N GLU A 98 21.88 -2.83 6.23
CA GLU A 98 23.35 -3.00 6.16
C GLU A 98 24.03 -2.56 7.46
N LEU A 99 23.70 -1.36 7.97
CA LEU A 99 24.26 -0.86 9.25
C LEU A 99 23.83 -1.70 10.46
N TYR A 100 22.58 -2.18 10.47
CA TYR A 100 22.10 -3.10 11.49
C TYR A 100 22.94 -4.39 11.51
N GLN A 101 23.22 -4.96 10.33
CA GLN A 101 24.00 -6.20 10.20
C GLN A 101 25.45 -6.06 10.68
N GLU A 102 26.05 -4.85 10.55
CA GLU A 102 27.40 -4.56 11.08
C GLU A 102 27.46 -4.69 12.60
N THR A 103 26.38 -4.33 13.30
CA THR A 103 26.29 -4.39 14.78
C THR A 103 25.66 -5.68 15.31
N HIS A 104 24.93 -6.40 14.45
CA HIS A 104 24.24 -7.65 14.75
C HIS A 104 24.61 -8.76 13.74
N PRO A 105 25.84 -9.27 13.78
CA PRO A 105 26.35 -10.20 12.76
C PRO A 105 25.58 -11.53 12.68
N ASP A 106 24.95 -11.96 13.78
CA ASP A 106 24.09 -13.15 13.83
C ASP A 106 22.61 -12.82 13.58
N GLY A 107 22.26 -11.57 13.49
CA GLY A 107 20.89 -11.09 13.22
C GLY A 107 20.46 -11.40 11.80
N LYS A 108 19.17 -11.67 11.61
CA LYS A 108 18.58 -11.92 10.29
C LYS A 108 17.68 -10.75 9.90
N ILE A 109 17.94 -10.14 8.77
CA ILE A 109 17.10 -9.06 8.25
C ILE A 109 16.85 -9.24 6.75
N PHE A 110 15.60 -9.03 6.31
CA PHE A 110 15.23 -9.04 4.91
C PHE A 110 14.29 -7.90 4.58
N VAL A 111 14.64 -7.11 3.57
CA VAL A 111 13.86 -5.95 3.10
C VAL A 111 13.09 -6.33 1.85
N PHE A 112 11.76 -6.31 1.92
CA PHE A 112 10.87 -6.50 0.78
C PHE A 112 10.68 -5.17 0.05
N ASP A 113 11.02 -5.12 -1.24
CA ASP A 113 10.39 -4.18 -2.17
C ASP A 113 9.02 -4.75 -2.51
N THR A 114 7.97 -4.21 -1.91
CA THR A 114 6.63 -4.79 -2.10
C THR A 114 6.00 -4.47 -3.45
N LEU A 115 6.66 -3.65 -4.29
CA LEU A 115 6.15 -3.21 -5.60
C LEU A 115 4.72 -2.61 -5.53
N THR A 116 4.28 -2.20 -4.34
CA THR A 116 2.92 -1.76 -4.04
C THR A 116 2.89 -0.73 -2.92
N ALA A 117 1.68 -0.43 -2.41
CA ALA A 117 1.38 0.33 -1.20
C ALA A 117 0.01 -0.10 -0.65
N GLY A 118 -0.29 0.28 0.59
CA GLY A 118 -1.61 0.13 1.20
C GLY A 118 -2.06 -1.32 1.34
N PRO A 119 -3.27 -1.65 0.85
CA PRO A 119 -3.90 -2.93 1.11
C PRO A 119 -3.07 -4.16 0.74
N GLN A 120 -2.39 -4.16 -0.40
CA GLN A 120 -1.56 -5.31 -0.79
C GLN A 120 -0.31 -5.44 0.09
N GLN A 121 0.27 -4.33 0.56
CA GLN A 121 1.42 -4.35 1.46
C GLN A 121 1.07 -4.97 2.81
N ILE A 122 -0.08 -4.60 3.39
CA ILE A 122 -0.51 -5.18 4.67
C ILE A 122 -0.94 -6.65 4.53
N MET A 123 -1.47 -7.07 3.37
CA MET A 123 -1.73 -8.49 3.11
C MET A 123 -0.44 -9.33 3.22
N LEU A 124 0.69 -8.81 2.73
CA LEU A 124 2.00 -9.46 2.89
C LEU A 124 2.43 -9.50 4.36
N ALA A 125 2.22 -8.43 5.14
CA ALA A 125 2.52 -8.41 6.57
C ALA A 125 1.66 -9.41 7.36
N GLU A 126 0.38 -9.54 7.03
CA GLU A 126 -0.51 -10.55 7.63
C GLU A 126 -0.07 -11.97 7.29
N LYS A 127 0.39 -12.20 6.06
CA LYS A 127 0.96 -13.50 5.67
C LYS A 127 2.25 -13.81 6.42
N LEU A 128 3.14 -12.84 6.61
CA LEU A 128 4.33 -13.01 7.46
C LEU A 128 3.92 -13.39 8.89
N LYS A 129 2.95 -12.70 9.49
CA LYS A 129 2.42 -13.03 10.82
C LYS A 129 1.91 -14.46 10.90
N GLU A 130 1.14 -14.90 9.91
CA GLU A 130 0.64 -16.28 9.84
C GLU A 130 1.78 -17.29 9.86
N LEU A 131 2.78 -17.12 8.96
CA LEU A 131 3.92 -18.01 8.83
C LEU A 131 4.84 -18.01 10.08
N ILE A 132 5.00 -16.86 10.74
CA ILE A 132 5.71 -16.75 12.03
C ILE A 132 4.98 -17.55 13.10
N ASN A 133 3.66 -17.44 13.17
CA ASN A 133 2.85 -18.16 14.17
C ASN A 133 2.78 -19.67 13.90
N GLU A 134 3.02 -20.12 12.67
CA GLU A 134 3.24 -21.53 12.33
C GLU A 134 4.59 -22.08 12.88
N GLY A 135 5.47 -21.19 13.35
CA GLY A 135 6.77 -21.57 13.91
C GLY A 135 7.82 -21.94 12.86
N LEU A 136 7.67 -21.50 11.64
CA LEU A 136 8.63 -21.74 10.55
C LEU A 136 9.95 -20.98 10.78
N ASP A 137 11.03 -21.45 10.14
CA ASP A 137 12.30 -20.74 10.15
C ASP A 137 12.28 -19.52 9.23
N PHE A 138 13.21 -18.59 9.44
CA PHE A 138 13.28 -17.30 8.76
C PHE A 138 13.32 -17.41 7.23
N ASP A 139 14.12 -18.32 6.69
CA ASP A 139 14.29 -18.45 5.23
C ASP A 139 13.05 -19.06 4.59
N THR A 140 12.44 -20.06 5.24
CA THR A 140 11.16 -20.65 4.82
C THR A 140 10.03 -19.60 4.84
N ILE A 141 9.97 -18.74 5.87
CA ILE A 141 9.00 -17.65 5.95
C ILE A 141 9.19 -16.70 4.78
N ARG A 142 10.43 -16.26 4.53
CA ARG A 142 10.76 -15.35 3.41
C ARG A 142 10.28 -15.92 2.07
N GLU A 143 10.62 -17.17 1.76
CA GLU A 143 10.26 -17.81 0.50
C GLU A 143 8.75 -17.92 0.32
N LYS A 144 8.03 -18.40 1.35
CA LYS A 144 6.57 -18.52 1.32
C LYS A 144 5.86 -17.16 1.21
N ALA A 145 6.39 -16.14 1.87
CA ALA A 145 5.84 -14.78 1.80
C ALA A 145 6.03 -14.17 0.41
N LEU A 146 7.22 -14.36 -0.21
CA LEU A 146 7.47 -13.95 -1.60
C LEU A 146 6.52 -14.67 -2.57
N GLU A 147 6.34 -15.99 -2.39
CA GLU A 147 5.42 -16.75 -3.25
C GLU A 147 3.96 -16.29 -3.09
N TYR A 148 3.50 -16.06 -1.86
CA TYR A 148 2.19 -15.47 -1.63
C TYR A 148 2.02 -14.11 -2.33
N HIS A 149 3.04 -13.25 -2.24
CA HIS A 149 3.01 -11.91 -2.84
C HIS A 149 2.88 -11.95 -4.37
N LYS A 150 3.41 -12.97 -5.04
CA LYS A 150 3.24 -13.19 -6.48
C LYS A 150 1.80 -13.50 -6.88
N HIS A 151 0.94 -13.86 -5.93
CA HIS A 151 -0.48 -14.15 -6.14
C HIS A 151 -1.40 -13.08 -5.55
N THR A 152 -0.87 -11.88 -5.33
CA THR A 152 -1.65 -10.72 -4.90
C THR A 152 -1.53 -9.57 -5.89
N HIS A 153 -2.54 -8.69 -5.92
CA HIS A 153 -2.57 -7.55 -6.81
C HIS A 153 -3.07 -6.31 -6.09
N ILE A 154 -2.62 -5.15 -6.53
CA ILE A 154 -3.19 -3.86 -6.16
C ILE A 154 -3.97 -3.27 -7.32
N LEU A 155 -5.19 -2.80 -7.06
CA LEU A 155 -5.97 -1.99 -7.97
C LEU A 155 -6.32 -0.67 -7.29
N PHE A 156 -6.70 0.31 -8.06
CA PHE A 156 -7.18 1.58 -7.53
C PHE A 156 -8.31 2.16 -8.37
N CYS A 157 -9.14 2.98 -7.71
CA CYS A 157 -10.12 3.83 -8.36
C CYS A 157 -10.05 5.23 -7.75
N LEU A 158 -9.56 6.20 -8.51
CA LEU A 158 -9.29 7.56 -8.05
C LEU A 158 -10.14 8.58 -8.81
N GLU A 159 -10.61 9.61 -8.09
CA GLU A 159 -11.33 10.76 -8.67
C GLU A 159 -10.37 11.83 -9.19
N SER A 160 -9.17 11.90 -8.62
CA SER A 160 -8.09 12.80 -8.97
C SER A 160 -6.75 12.07 -9.00
N LEU A 161 -5.84 12.55 -9.83
CA LEU A 161 -4.43 12.16 -9.87
C LEU A 161 -3.52 13.38 -9.64
N THR A 162 -4.08 14.46 -9.08
CA THR A 162 -3.38 15.74 -8.98
C THR A 162 -2.12 15.64 -8.13
N ASN A 163 -2.22 15.05 -6.95
CA ASN A 163 -1.07 14.90 -6.06
C ASN A 163 -0.05 13.91 -6.60
N LEU A 164 -0.48 12.82 -7.22
CA LEU A 164 0.40 11.87 -7.90
C LEU A 164 1.21 12.53 -9.02
N ALA A 165 0.56 13.35 -9.86
CA ALA A 165 1.22 14.03 -10.98
C ALA A 165 2.15 15.16 -10.51
N ARG A 166 1.71 15.97 -9.53
CA ARG A 166 2.52 17.06 -8.97
C ARG A 166 3.81 16.56 -8.32
N ASN A 167 3.78 15.35 -7.80
CA ASN A 167 4.91 14.70 -7.16
C ASN A 167 5.65 13.70 -8.09
N GLY A 168 5.30 13.63 -9.38
CA GLY A 168 6.03 12.84 -10.38
C GLY A 168 5.81 11.32 -10.29
N ARG A 169 4.72 10.84 -9.65
CA ARG A 169 4.38 9.41 -9.52
C ARG A 169 3.50 8.91 -10.66
N VAL A 170 2.90 9.82 -11.41
CA VAL A 170 2.22 9.55 -12.70
C VAL A 170 2.54 10.64 -13.72
N ASN A 171 2.39 10.31 -14.99
CA ASN A 171 2.58 11.29 -16.05
C ASN A 171 1.53 12.42 -15.94
N PRO A 172 1.94 13.71 -15.92
CA PRO A 172 1.01 14.86 -15.83
C PRO A 172 -0.08 14.91 -16.92
N ALA A 173 0.19 14.34 -18.09
CA ALA A 173 -0.80 14.27 -19.17
C ALA A 173 -2.00 13.38 -18.80
N VAL A 174 -1.79 12.35 -18.00
CA VAL A 174 -2.85 11.45 -17.52
C VAL A 174 -3.71 12.13 -16.44
N ALA A 175 -3.09 12.95 -15.58
CA ALA A 175 -3.79 13.66 -14.51
C ALA A 175 -4.82 14.67 -15.02
N LYS A 176 -4.55 15.31 -16.16
CA LYS A 176 -5.50 16.28 -16.78
C LYS A 176 -6.85 15.67 -17.13
N ILE A 177 -6.91 14.37 -17.33
CA ILE A 177 -8.13 13.65 -17.71
C ILE A 177 -8.94 13.29 -16.45
N ALA A 178 -8.29 13.01 -15.33
CA ALA A 178 -8.95 12.71 -14.06
C ALA A 178 -9.75 13.89 -13.47
N GLY A 179 -9.40 15.14 -13.83
CA GLY A 179 -10.11 16.35 -13.36
C GLY A 179 -11.45 16.65 -14.08
N VAL A 180 -11.89 15.80 -15.01
CA VAL A 180 -13.17 15.98 -15.72
C VAL A 180 -14.32 15.49 -14.86
N LEU A 181 -15.35 16.30 -14.68
CA LEU A 181 -16.50 16.02 -13.84
C LEU A 181 -17.11 14.63 -14.11
N GLY A 182 -17.17 13.81 -13.07
CA GLY A 182 -17.72 12.45 -13.11
C GLY A 182 -16.81 11.39 -13.74
N MET A 183 -15.59 11.74 -14.16
CA MET A 183 -14.59 10.77 -14.60
C MET A 183 -13.87 10.17 -13.39
N ARG A 184 -13.58 8.88 -13.46
CA ARG A 184 -12.72 8.17 -12.50
C ARG A 184 -11.56 7.53 -13.24
N VAL A 185 -10.45 7.35 -12.55
CA VAL A 185 -9.31 6.63 -13.10
C VAL A 185 -9.19 5.32 -12.34
N VAL A 186 -9.25 4.23 -13.07
CA VAL A 186 -9.09 2.87 -12.58
C VAL A 186 -7.79 2.31 -13.15
N GLY A 187 -7.00 1.65 -12.31
CA GLY A 187 -5.72 1.10 -12.71
C GLY A 187 -5.15 0.14 -11.67
N ASP A 188 -3.90 -0.21 -11.89
CA ASP A 188 -3.12 -1.14 -11.07
C ASP A 188 -1.67 -0.66 -10.89
N ALA A 189 -0.82 -1.52 -10.34
CA ALA A 189 0.63 -1.33 -10.36
C ALA A 189 1.26 -2.34 -11.35
N LYS A 190 2.19 -1.83 -12.17
CA LYS A 190 3.00 -2.64 -13.08
C LYS A 190 4.48 -2.41 -12.78
N GLY A 191 5.20 -3.44 -12.37
CA GLY A 191 6.58 -3.31 -11.92
C GLY A 191 6.73 -2.30 -10.78
N GLY A 192 5.72 -2.16 -9.94
CA GLY A 192 5.70 -1.21 -8.84
C GLY A 192 5.41 0.25 -9.24
N PHE A 193 5.04 0.54 -10.49
CA PHE A 193 4.62 1.87 -10.96
C PHE A 193 3.10 1.99 -10.98
N ILE A 194 2.57 3.15 -10.59
CA ILE A 194 1.14 3.45 -10.71
C ILE A 194 0.76 3.53 -12.19
N THR A 195 -0.12 2.65 -12.63
CA THR A 195 -0.49 2.48 -14.03
C THR A 195 -1.99 2.70 -14.24
N PRO A 196 -2.43 3.89 -14.67
CA PRO A 196 -3.80 4.15 -15.09
C PRO A 196 -4.16 3.34 -16.34
N VAL A 197 -5.24 2.53 -16.27
CA VAL A 197 -5.67 1.62 -17.35
C VAL A 197 -6.98 2.09 -17.98
N HIS A 198 -7.98 2.40 -17.16
CA HIS A 198 -9.32 2.76 -17.60
C HIS A 198 -9.78 4.12 -17.07
N LYS A 199 -10.72 4.75 -17.78
CA LYS A 199 -11.28 6.06 -17.44
C LYS A 199 -12.80 6.01 -17.51
N PRO A 200 -13.48 5.22 -16.66
CA PRO A 200 -14.92 5.12 -16.66
C PRO A 200 -15.57 6.43 -16.23
N ARG A 201 -16.71 6.75 -16.83
CA ARG A 201 -17.54 7.86 -16.41
C ARG A 201 -18.67 7.38 -15.52
N GLY A 202 -18.75 7.97 -14.34
CA GLY A 202 -19.74 7.63 -13.31
C GLY A 202 -19.34 6.46 -12.42
N HIS A 203 -19.93 6.46 -11.22
CA HIS A 203 -19.59 5.53 -10.14
C HIS A 203 -19.87 4.07 -10.52
N LYS A 204 -21.10 3.76 -10.99
CA LYS A 204 -21.48 2.40 -11.36
C LYS A 204 -20.56 1.76 -12.38
N LYS A 205 -20.16 2.54 -13.41
CA LYS A 205 -19.25 2.05 -14.44
C LYS A 205 -17.85 1.79 -13.88
N ALA A 206 -17.38 2.61 -12.93
CA ALA A 206 -16.11 2.41 -12.27
C ALA A 206 -16.08 1.12 -11.45
N MET A 207 -17.13 0.83 -10.68
CA MET A 207 -17.25 -0.43 -9.92
C MET A 207 -17.25 -1.64 -10.83
N GLN A 208 -18.02 -1.61 -11.92
CA GLN A 208 -18.04 -2.68 -12.93
C GLN A 208 -16.64 -2.88 -13.55
N THR A 209 -15.91 -1.79 -13.85
CA THR A 209 -14.56 -1.86 -14.40
C THR A 209 -13.59 -2.51 -13.40
N LEU A 210 -13.67 -2.15 -12.11
CA LEU A 210 -12.86 -2.79 -11.07
C LEU A 210 -13.13 -4.29 -10.98
N VAL A 211 -14.39 -4.71 -10.95
CA VAL A 211 -14.77 -6.14 -10.92
C VAL A 211 -14.20 -6.88 -12.13
N SER A 212 -14.31 -6.32 -13.34
CA SER A 212 -13.71 -6.92 -14.54
C SER A 212 -12.19 -7.05 -14.43
N MET A 213 -11.50 -6.03 -13.92
CA MET A 213 -10.04 -6.08 -13.71
C MET A 213 -9.66 -7.14 -12.65
N MET A 214 -10.45 -7.30 -11.59
CA MET A 214 -10.23 -8.36 -10.60
C MET A 214 -10.37 -9.75 -11.22
N GLU A 215 -11.37 -9.96 -12.10
CA GLU A 215 -11.53 -11.21 -12.87
C GLU A 215 -10.32 -11.48 -13.76
N GLU A 216 -9.83 -10.46 -14.48
CA GLU A 216 -8.63 -10.55 -15.32
C GLU A 216 -7.36 -10.87 -14.51
N ARG A 217 -7.31 -10.48 -13.22
CA ARG A 217 -6.24 -10.81 -12.28
C ARG A 217 -6.45 -12.16 -11.59
N GLY A 218 -7.44 -12.94 -12.01
CA GLY A 218 -7.69 -14.29 -11.51
C GLY A 218 -8.33 -14.31 -10.11
N LEU A 219 -9.15 -13.32 -9.76
CA LEU A 219 -9.95 -13.37 -8.54
C LEU A 219 -10.78 -14.65 -8.52
N TYR A 220 -10.81 -15.31 -7.38
CA TYR A 220 -11.53 -16.56 -7.16
C TYR A 220 -12.51 -16.46 -5.98
N ASP A 221 -13.50 -17.36 -5.94
CA ASP A 221 -14.46 -17.40 -4.84
C ASP A 221 -13.78 -17.87 -3.54
N GLY A 222 -13.92 -17.10 -2.47
CA GLY A 222 -13.21 -17.30 -1.21
C GLY A 222 -11.94 -16.45 -1.04
N ALA A 223 -11.49 -15.73 -2.07
CA ALA A 223 -10.34 -14.83 -2.00
C ALA A 223 -10.52 -13.71 -0.96
N LEU A 224 -9.42 -13.27 -0.36
CA LEU A 224 -9.39 -12.07 0.46
C LEU A 224 -9.30 -10.82 -0.41
N ILE A 225 -10.18 -9.86 -0.14
CA ILE A 225 -10.18 -8.52 -0.75
C ILE A 225 -10.08 -7.50 0.38
N ARG A 226 -9.06 -6.66 0.31
CA ARG A 226 -8.84 -5.58 1.27
C ARG A 226 -9.02 -4.24 0.58
N ILE A 227 -9.92 -3.40 1.07
CA ILE A 227 -10.23 -2.10 0.49
C ILE A 227 -9.86 -1.01 1.49
N ALA A 228 -8.93 -0.13 1.11
CA ALA A 228 -8.64 1.10 1.84
C ALA A 228 -9.26 2.29 1.09
N HIS A 229 -9.94 3.18 1.81
CA HIS A 229 -10.63 4.31 1.21
C HIS A 229 -10.25 5.63 1.88
N CYS A 230 -10.13 6.69 1.08
CA CYS A 230 -10.00 8.05 1.57
C CYS A 230 -11.38 8.73 1.57
N PHE A 231 -12.06 8.76 2.74
CA PHE A 231 -13.43 9.26 2.90
C PHE A 231 -14.45 8.67 1.89
N GLY A 232 -14.22 7.43 1.45
CA GLY A 232 -14.99 6.74 0.42
C GLY A 232 -15.68 5.47 0.91
N GLN A 233 -16.22 5.44 2.15
CA GLN A 233 -16.86 4.26 2.74
C GLN A 233 -17.96 3.70 1.86
N GLN A 234 -18.86 4.56 1.36
CA GLN A 234 -19.97 4.10 0.52
C GLN A 234 -19.47 3.48 -0.79
N GLN A 235 -18.42 4.07 -1.39
CA GLN A 235 -17.81 3.54 -2.61
C GLN A 235 -17.19 2.16 -2.38
N ALA A 236 -16.59 1.94 -1.21
CA ALA A 236 -16.04 0.64 -0.83
C ALA A 236 -17.13 -0.41 -0.64
N GLU A 237 -18.22 -0.07 0.02
CA GLU A 237 -19.39 -0.97 0.19
C GLU A 237 -20.08 -1.29 -1.14
N ASP A 238 -20.20 -0.31 -2.04
CA ASP A 238 -20.75 -0.52 -3.38
C ASP A 238 -19.87 -1.48 -4.22
N LEU A 239 -18.52 -1.35 -4.09
CA LEU A 239 -17.61 -2.30 -4.73
C LEU A 239 -17.76 -3.70 -4.15
N LYS A 240 -17.80 -3.83 -2.81
CA LYS A 240 -18.04 -5.11 -2.15
C LYS A 240 -19.34 -5.77 -2.63
N ALA A 241 -20.44 -5.01 -2.70
CA ALA A 241 -21.70 -5.53 -3.21
C ALA A 241 -21.56 -6.03 -4.66
N ALA A 242 -20.92 -5.26 -5.53
CA ALA A 242 -20.71 -5.64 -6.93
C ALA A 242 -19.83 -6.89 -7.10
N VAL A 243 -18.83 -7.08 -6.24
CA VAL A 243 -18.01 -8.31 -6.25
C VAL A 243 -18.82 -9.51 -5.76
N LEU A 244 -19.58 -9.37 -4.67
CA LEU A 244 -20.37 -10.47 -4.08
C LEU A 244 -21.49 -10.98 -5.01
N GLU A 245 -21.93 -10.19 -5.99
CA GLU A 245 -22.87 -10.66 -7.03
C GLU A 245 -22.26 -11.79 -7.88
N LYS A 246 -20.93 -11.82 -8.06
CA LYS A 246 -20.22 -12.82 -8.88
C LYS A 246 -19.43 -13.83 -8.06
N PHE A 247 -18.86 -13.38 -6.92
CA PHE A 247 -17.99 -14.14 -6.03
C PHE A 247 -18.52 -14.09 -4.60
N PRO A 248 -19.60 -14.82 -4.30
CA PRO A 248 -20.32 -14.69 -3.02
C PRO A 248 -19.49 -15.17 -1.80
N GLY A 249 -18.47 -15.99 -1.99
CA GLY A 249 -17.57 -16.47 -0.94
C GLY A 249 -16.39 -15.56 -0.63
N CYS A 250 -16.17 -14.48 -1.36
CA CYS A 250 -15.08 -13.56 -1.09
C CYS A 250 -15.15 -12.94 0.32
N ARG A 251 -13.99 -12.78 0.94
CA ARG A 251 -13.85 -12.17 2.27
C ARG A 251 -13.38 -10.73 2.13
N PHE A 252 -13.93 -9.83 2.94
CA PHE A 252 -13.64 -8.40 2.84
C PHE A 252 -13.12 -7.82 4.14
N ILE A 253 -12.10 -6.95 4.03
CA ILE A 253 -11.68 -6.01 5.06
C ILE A 253 -11.78 -4.61 4.42
N ILE A 254 -12.56 -3.72 5.05
CA ILE A 254 -12.71 -2.33 4.60
C ILE A 254 -12.21 -1.42 5.70
N GLU A 255 -11.32 -0.50 5.34
CA GLU A 255 -10.65 0.39 6.28
C GLU A 255 -10.39 1.77 5.66
N SER A 256 -10.17 2.78 6.49
CA SER A 256 -9.73 4.09 6.03
C SER A 256 -8.24 4.07 5.69
N THR A 257 -7.83 4.86 4.69
CA THR A 257 -6.42 5.17 4.46
C THR A 257 -5.85 6.04 5.57
N THR A 258 -4.53 5.92 5.83
CA THR A 258 -3.77 6.85 6.68
C THR A 258 -3.22 8.02 5.85
N ALA A 259 -2.36 8.87 6.43
CA ALA A 259 -1.97 10.12 5.82
C ALA A 259 -1.36 10.00 4.44
N LEU A 260 -0.36 9.11 4.25
CA LEU A 260 0.33 9.00 2.97
C LEU A 260 -0.62 8.56 1.85
N CYS A 261 -1.37 7.50 2.10
CA CYS A 261 -2.31 6.98 1.11
C CYS A 261 -3.47 7.95 0.86
N SER A 262 -3.95 8.67 1.88
CA SER A 262 -4.97 9.73 1.71
C SER A 262 -4.46 10.90 0.88
N PHE A 263 -3.19 11.31 1.08
CA PHE A 263 -2.58 12.37 0.29
C PHE A 263 -2.57 12.04 -1.21
N TYR A 264 -2.25 10.80 -1.57
CA TYR A 264 -2.16 10.39 -2.98
C TYR A 264 -3.48 9.88 -3.58
N ALA A 265 -4.31 9.21 -2.79
CA ALA A 265 -5.62 8.74 -3.26
C ALA A 265 -6.65 9.86 -3.39
N GLU A 266 -6.48 10.93 -2.61
CA GLU A 266 -7.40 12.06 -2.48
C GLU A 266 -8.83 11.60 -2.09
N ALA A 267 -9.71 12.54 -1.74
CA ALA A 267 -11.06 12.18 -1.26
C ALA A 267 -11.86 11.39 -2.32
N GLY A 268 -12.55 10.34 -1.90
CA GLY A 268 -13.30 9.43 -2.77
C GLY A 268 -12.45 8.34 -3.41
N GLY A 269 -11.12 8.35 -3.20
CA GLY A 269 -10.21 7.33 -3.72
C GLY A 269 -10.33 5.99 -3.01
N LEU A 270 -10.20 4.91 -3.78
CA LEU A 270 -10.12 3.53 -3.31
C LEU A 270 -8.80 2.90 -3.72
N MET A 271 -8.18 2.14 -2.81
CA MET A 271 -7.08 1.23 -3.05
C MET A 271 -7.53 -0.18 -2.68
N ILE A 272 -7.28 -1.17 -3.53
CA ILE A 272 -7.85 -2.49 -3.37
C ILE A 272 -6.76 -3.55 -3.54
N GLY A 273 -6.43 -4.26 -2.47
CA GLY A 273 -5.60 -5.47 -2.50
C GLY A 273 -6.47 -6.70 -2.70
N ILE A 274 -6.07 -7.61 -3.56
CA ILE A 274 -6.78 -8.88 -3.79
C ILE A 274 -5.83 -10.07 -3.83
N GLU A 275 -6.28 -11.21 -3.37
CA GLU A 275 -5.72 -12.50 -3.74
C GLU A 275 -6.22 -12.88 -5.14
N GLY A 276 -5.34 -13.45 -5.98
CA GLY A 276 -5.70 -13.78 -7.36
C GLY A 276 -4.74 -14.77 -8.01
N GLY A 277 -4.70 -14.74 -9.32
CA GLY A 277 -3.74 -15.52 -10.11
C GLY A 277 -2.32 -14.96 -10.03
N PHE A 278 -1.38 -15.60 -10.73
CA PHE A 278 0.01 -15.15 -10.77
C PHE A 278 0.15 -13.74 -11.37
N ASN A 279 0.87 -12.87 -10.68
CA ASN A 279 1.04 -11.45 -11.01
C ASN A 279 2.16 -11.22 -12.03
N LYS A 280 1.88 -11.53 -13.30
CA LYS A 280 2.84 -11.36 -14.41
C LYS A 280 3.31 -9.92 -14.62
N GLU A 281 2.55 -8.94 -14.17
CA GLU A 281 2.87 -7.51 -14.32
C GLU A 281 4.02 -7.08 -13.41
N ASN A 282 4.12 -7.70 -12.23
CA ASN A 282 5.18 -7.45 -11.27
C ASN A 282 6.33 -8.48 -11.36
N TYR A 283 6.07 -9.66 -11.92
CA TYR A 283 7.02 -10.77 -12.04
C TYR A 283 7.04 -11.32 -13.49
N PRO A 284 7.49 -10.53 -14.48
CA PRO A 284 7.40 -10.91 -15.90
C PRO A 284 8.33 -12.03 -16.31
N ASP A 285 9.40 -12.28 -15.57
CA ASP A 285 10.47 -13.23 -15.90
C ASP A 285 10.31 -14.61 -15.23
N GLU A 286 9.18 -14.85 -14.54
CA GLU A 286 8.89 -16.12 -13.85
C GLU A 286 7.80 -16.97 -14.49
#